data_83c8a8b022c66f0d18df2c5fd84f43f1
#
_entry.id   83c8a8b022c66f0d18df2c5fd84f43f1
#
_cell.length_a   1.000
_cell.length_b   1.000
_cell.length_c   1.000
_cell.angle_alpha   90.00
_cell.angle_beta   90.00
_cell.angle_gamma   90.00
#
_symmetry.space_group_name_H-M   'P 1'
#
loop_
_entity.id
_entity.type
_entity.pdbx_description
1 polymer ?
#
loop_
_entity_poly.entity_id
_entity_poly.type
_entity_poly.pdbx_seq_one_letter_code
_entity_poly.pdbx_strand_id
1 'polypeptide(L)'
;EFREDEQITFDGKKNEIINGYPDWVYEEEFGFNKGFYWSPKGDRIAYYKFDESKVKEFQMAMYGGLYPDQNTFKYPKAGEANSVTSVYVYDLNAMTSKRVDAGKKKDQYIPRIKWTKNNDKLCIMRMNRQQNQLDFLVTDLSTSQPFELKADVFFTEKSDTYLEVGDDLTFLADGSSFIVLSQRDGF
;
A
#
# COMPACT_ATOMS: atom_id res chain seq x y z
N GLU A 1 2.84 -32.38 -5.73
CA GLU A 1 1.40 -32.05 -5.89
C GLU A 1 1.27 -30.54 -5.96
N PHE A 2 0.77 -30.04 -7.09
CA PHE A 2 0.40 -28.62 -7.17
C PHE A 2 -0.88 -28.47 -6.35
N ARG A 3 -0.85 -27.61 -5.33
CA ARG A 3 -2.07 -27.23 -4.60
C ARG A 3 -2.93 -26.40 -5.55
N GLU A 4 -4.24 -26.58 -5.49
CA GLU A 4 -5.19 -25.71 -6.15
C GLU A 4 -4.99 -24.27 -5.66
N ASP A 5 -5.18 -23.28 -6.54
CA ASP A 5 -5.14 -21.87 -6.18
C ASP A 5 -6.23 -21.58 -5.15
N GLU A 6 -5.88 -20.87 -4.09
CA GLU A 6 -6.81 -20.50 -3.03
C GLU A 6 -7.08 -18.99 -3.05
N GLN A 7 -8.34 -18.61 -3.17
CA GLN A 7 -8.77 -17.22 -3.11
C GLN A 7 -8.78 -16.72 -1.67
N ILE A 8 -8.04 -15.63 -1.38
CA ILE A 8 -7.91 -15.04 -0.03
C ILE A 8 -8.70 -13.74 0.16
N THR A 9 -9.23 -13.14 -0.91
CA THR A 9 -10.07 -11.92 -0.86
C THR A 9 -11.33 -12.13 -1.68
N PHE A 10 -12.49 -11.65 -1.18
CA PHE A 10 -13.80 -11.96 -1.75
C PHE A 10 -14.65 -10.72 -2.06
N ASP A 11 -14.14 -9.53 -1.78
CA ASP A 11 -14.86 -8.26 -1.92
C ASP A 11 -14.35 -7.40 -3.09
N GLY A 12 -13.47 -7.96 -3.94
CA GLY A 12 -12.99 -7.29 -5.16
C GLY A 12 -14.16 -6.99 -6.10
N LYS A 13 -14.24 -5.73 -6.58
CA LYS A 13 -15.30 -5.29 -7.48
C LYS A 13 -14.79 -4.17 -8.38
N LYS A 14 -15.01 -4.32 -9.68
CA LYS A 14 -14.57 -3.34 -10.69
C LYS A 14 -15.08 -1.94 -10.35
N ASN A 15 -14.20 -0.95 -10.40
CA ASN A 15 -14.44 0.45 -10.09
C ASN A 15 -14.92 0.72 -8.65
N GLU A 16 -14.68 -0.21 -7.72
CA GLU A 16 -15.01 -0.06 -6.30
C GLU A 16 -13.88 -0.55 -5.40
N ILE A 17 -13.52 -1.84 -5.48
CA ILE A 17 -12.53 -2.44 -4.57
C ILE A 17 -11.48 -3.20 -5.34
N ILE A 18 -10.21 -2.86 -5.09
CA ILE A 18 -9.05 -3.57 -5.63
C ILE A 18 -8.27 -4.18 -4.45
N ASN A 19 -7.92 -5.46 -4.55
CA ASN A 19 -7.08 -6.14 -3.57
C ASN A 19 -5.80 -6.67 -4.23
N GLY A 20 -4.64 -6.42 -3.63
CA GLY A 20 -3.35 -6.96 -4.08
C GLY A 20 -2.81 -6.38 -5.38
N TYR A 21 -3.43 -5.34 -5.91
CA TYR A 21 -3.01 -4.60 -7.11
C TYR A 21 -3.19 -3.09 -6.86
N PRO A 22 -2.39 -2.18 -7.43
CA PRO A 22 -2.58 -0.74 -7.26
C PRO A 22 -3.80 -0.21 -8.00
N ASP A 23 -4.31 0.94 -7.56
CA ASP A 23 -5.17 1.77 -8.38
C ASP A 23 -4.34 2.60 -9.36
N TRP A 24 -5.00 3.38 -10.22
CA TRP A 24 -4.32 4.18 -11.24
C TRP A 24 -3.26 5.13 -10.65
N VAL A 25 -3.56 5.81 -9.53
CA VAL A 25 -2.62 6.77 -8.89
C VAL A 25 -1.36 6.05 -8.41
N TYR A 26 -1.49 4.90 -7.78
CA TYR A 26 -0.34 4.18 -7.24
C TYR A 26 0.49 3.48 -8.32
N GLU A 27 -0.13 3.06 -9.41
CA GLU A 27 0.59 2.54 -10.56
C GLU A 27 1.43 3.62 -11.24
N GLU A 28 0.83 4.78 -11.54
CA GLU A 28 1.47 5.87 -12.28
C GLU A 28 2.41 6.72 -11.41
N GLU A 29 1.96 7.14 -10.22
CA GLU A 29 2.69 8.11 -9.40
C GLU A 29 3.70 7.44 -8.45
N PHE A 30 3.38 6.28 -7.90
CA PHE A 30 4.29 5.54 -7.02
C PHE A 30 5.01 4.38 -7.69
N GLY A 31 4.70 4.10 -8.96
CA GLY A 31 5.48 3.24 -9.84
C GLY A 31 5.48 1.76 -9.47
N PHE A 32 4.40 1.21 -8.88
CA PHE A 32 4.33 -0.22 -8.63
C PHE A 32 3.07 -0.86 -9.22
N ASN A 33 3.20 -2.09 -9.71
CA ASN A 33 2.13 -2.88 -10.32
C ASN A 33 1.80 -4.16 -9.55
N LYS A 34 2.41 -4.33 -8.38
CA LYS A 34 2.21 -5.47 -7.48
C LYS A 34 1.90 -4.97 -6.08
N GLY A 35 0.68 -5.18 -5.63
CA GLY A 35 0.19 -4.70 -4.34
C GLY A 35 0.23 -5.74 -3.21
N PHE A 36 1.10 -6.76 -3.25
CA PHE A 36 1.23 -7.76 -2.19
C PHE A 36 2.67 -8.27 -2.03
N TYR A 37 3.04 -8.65 -0.81
CA TYR A 37 4.40 -9.06 -0.46
C TYR A 37 4.39 -10.18 0.57
N TRP A 38 5.14 -11.25 0.28
CA TRP A 38 5.33 -12.36 1.18
C TRP A 38 6.22 -12.00 2.37
N SER A 39 5.88 -12.52 3.56
CA SER A 39 6.74 -12.45 4.73
C SER A 39 8.04 -13.26 4.50
N PRO A 40 9.11 -12.99 5.25
CA PRO A 40 10.39 -13.70 5.09
C PRO A 40 10.30 -15.23 5.16
N LYS A 41 9.37 -15.77 5.98
CA LYS A 41 9.13 -17.22 6.09
C LYS A 41 8.09 -17.76 5.12
N GLY A 42 7.39 -16.90 4.38
CA GLY A 42 6.34 -17.29 3.45
C GLY A 42 5.04 -17.79 4.10
N ASP A 43 4.82 -17.46 5.37
CA ASP A 43 3.63 -17.86 6.14
C ASP A 43 2.57 -16.76 6.23
N ARG A 44 2.87 -15.55 5.73
CA ARG A 44 1.96 -14.40 5.67
C ARG A 44 2.11 -13.62 4.36
N ILE A 45 1.03 -12.94 3.99
CA ILE A 45 0.96 -12.04 2.84
C ILE A 45 0.50 -10.67 3.33
N ALA A 46 1.33 -9.63 3.21
CA ALA A 46 0.89 -8.25 3.34
C ALA A 46 0.35 -7.77 2.00
N TYR A 47 -0.82 -7.13 1.98
CA TYR A 47 -1.41 -6.65 0.74
C TYR A 47 -2.16 -5.33 0.90
N TYR A 48 -2.21 -4.59 -0.18
CA TYR A 48 -3.00 -3.37 -0.31
C TYR A 48 -4.46 -3.70 -0.63
N LYS A 49 -5.33 -2.86 -0.09
CA LYS A 49 -6.71 -2.75 -0.52
C LYS A 49 -7.03 -1.29 -0.80
N PHE A 50 -7.56 -1.04 -1.99
CA PHE A 50 -8.00 0.29 -2.43
C PHE A 50 -9.53 0.30 -2.53
N ASP A 51 -10.15 1.26 -1.84
CA ASP A 51 -11.56 1.59 -2.03
C ASP A 51 -11.64 2.83 -2.92
N GLU A 52 -11.89 2.61 -4.20
CA GLU A 52 -12.04 3.64 -5.23
C GLU A 52 -13.50 4.00 -5.53
N SER A 53 -14.45 3.53 -4.70
CA SER A 53 -15.89 3.74 -4.91
C SER A 53 -16.28 5.21 -5.05
N LYS A 54 -15.53 6.11 -4.38
CA LYS A 54 -15.75 7.56 -4.40
C LYS A 54 -14.90 8.32 -5.41
N VAL A 55 -13.96 7.64 -6.08
CA VAL A 55 -13.14 8.23 -7.14
C VAL A 55 -14.02 8.45 -8.37
N LYS A 56 -13.88 9.59 -9.02
CA LYS A 56 -14.62 9.91 -10.24
C LYS A 56 -14.16 9.05 -11.40
N GLU A 57 -15.10 8.74 -12.29
CA GLU A 57 -14.83 8.02 -13.52
C GLU A 57 -14.36 8.96 -14.63
N PHE A 58 -13.44 8.45 -15.43
CA PHE A 58 -12.99 9.06 -16.67
C PHE A 58 -13.34 8.14 -17.83
N GLN A 59 -13.79 8.74 -18.92
CA GLN A 59 -14.12 8.03 -20.15
C GLN A 59 -13.09 8.34 -21.22
N MET A 60 -12.47 7.30 -21.76
CA MET A 60 -11.48 7.41 -22.84
C MET A 60 -12.01 6.69 -24.08
N ALA A 61 -11.99 7.39 -25.20
CA ALA A 61 -12.32 6.79 -26.49
C ALA A 61 -11.16 5.94 -27.00
N MET A 62 -11.40 4.66 -27.26
CA MET A 62 -10.42 3.71 -27.80
C MET A 62 -10.72 3.46 -29.27
N TYR A 63 -9.80 3.84 -30.13
CA TYR A 63 -9.96 3.78 -31.58
C TYR A 63 -9.36 2.47 -32.15
N GLY A 64 -10.04 1.35 -31.90
CA GLY A 64 -9.66 0.03 -32.44
C GLY A 64 -10.44 -0.40 -33.69
N GLY A 65 -11.50 0.34 -34.06
CA GLY A 65 -12.38 0.08 -35.21
C GLY A 65 -12.86 1.35 -35.88
N LEU A 66 -13.90 1.22 -36.73
CA LEU A 66 -14.53 2.37 -37.41
C LEU A 66 -15.18 3.37 -36.42
N TYR A 67 -15.70 2.87 -35.31
CA TYR A 67 -16.27 3.65 -34.24
C TYR A 67 -15.48 3.40 -32.95
N PRO A 68 -15.24 4.45 -32.12
CA PRO A 68 -14.51 4.28 -30.88
C PRO A 68 -15.36 3.56 -29.83
N ASP A 69 -14.73 2.60 -29.14
CA ASP A 69 -15.26 2.06 -27.90
C ASP A 69 -14.97 3.01 -26.72
N GLN A 70 -15.87 3.07 -25.74
CA GLN A 70 -15.66 3.85 -24.53
C GLN A 70 -15.07 2.97 -23.42
N ASN A 71 -13.84 3.27 -22.99
CA ASN A 71 -13.25 2.68 -21.80
C ASN A 71 -13.48 3.60 -20.61
N THR A 72 -14.15 3.09 -19.58
CA THR A 72 -14.45 3.85 -18.34
C THR A 72 -13.67 3.25 -17.19
N PHE A 73 -12.90 4.08 -16.49
CA PHE A 73 -12.08 3.69 -15.35
C PHE A 73 -12.00 4.82 -14.31
N LYS A 74 -11.56 4.50 -13.10
CA LYS A 74 -11.39 5.47 -12.02
C LYS A 74 -10.11 6.28 -12.24
N TYR A 75 -10.27 7.61 -12.27
CA TYR A 75 -9.18 8.54 -12.50
C TYR A 75 -9.43 9.85 -11.75
N PRO A 76 -8.75 10.09 -10.63
CA PRO A 76 -8.89 11.32 -9.89
C PRO A 76 -8.08 12.43 -10.56
N LYS A 77 -8.74 13.50 -11.00
CA LYS A 77 -8.03 14.71 -11.42
C LYS A 77 -7.46 15.45 -10.21
N ALA A 78 -6.48 16.33 -10.46
CA ALA A 78 -5.85 17.14 -9.42
C ALA A 78 -6.90 17.84 -8.53
N GLY A 79 -6.74 17.72 -7.20
CA GLY A 79 -7.66 18.26 -6.22
C GLY A 79 -8.89 17.40 -5.91
N GLU A 80 -9.17 16.37 -6.68
CA GLU A 80 -10.28 15.44 -6.46
C GLU A 80 -9.94 14.37 -5.40
N ALA A 81 -10.96 13.64 -4.95
CA ALA A 81 -10.78 12.56 -3.98
C ALA A 81 -10.02 11.38 -4.60
N ASN A 82 -9.01 10.89 -3.89
CA ASN A 82 -8.33 9.63 -4.20
C ASN A 82 -9.07 8.44 -3.59
N SER A 83 -8.66 7.22 -3.95
CA SER A 83 -9.06 6.01 -3.25
C SER A 83 -8.63 6.03 -1.79
N VAL A 84 -9.38 5.33 -0.95
CA VAL A 84 -8.98 5.08 0.43
C VAL A 84 -8.13 3.82 0.48
N THR A 85 -6.84 4.00 0.79
CA THR A 85 -5.87 2.90 0.84
C THR A 85 -5.80 2.29 2.23
N SER A 86 -5.79 0.98 2.29
CA SER A 86 -5.60 0.20 3.52
C SER A 86 -4.61 -0.94 3.29
N VAL A 87 -3.96 -1.38 4.37
CA VAL A 87 -3.03 -2.51 4.35
C VAL A 87 -3.61 -3.62 5.22
N TYR A 88 -3.50 -4.83 4.73
CA TYR A 88 -3.92 -6.05 5.41
C TYR A 88 -2.78 -7.05 5.47
N VAL A 89 -2.81 -7.91 6.47
CA VAL A 89 -1.93 -9.08 6.55
C VAL A 89 -2.82 -10.33 6.64
N TYR A 90 -2.67 -11.20 5.64
CA TYR A 90 -3.26 -12.54 5.64
C TYR A 90 -2.29 -13.52 6.29
N ASP A 91 -2.75 -14.28 7.26
CA ASP A 91 -2.01 -15.37 7.91
C ASP A 91 -2.45 -16.69 7.31
N LEU A 92 -1.51 -17.44 6.71
CA LEU A 92 -1.82 -18.70 6.02
C LEU A 92 -2.19 -19.82 7.00
N ASN A 93 -1.68 -19.77 8.23
CA ASN A 93 -1.99 -20.80 9.24
C ASN A 93 -3.36 -20.56 9.86
N ALA A 94 -3.71 -19.31 10.12
CA ALA A 94 -5.01 -18.92 10.66
C ALA A 94 -6.08 -18.77 9.59
N MET A 95 -5.71 -18.68 8.30
CA MET A 95 -6.59 -18.45 7.16
C MET A 95 -7.46 -17.19 7.33
N THR A 96 -6.88 -16.14 7.88
CA THR A 96 -7.58 -14.89 8.18
C THR A 96 -6.75 -13.66 7.80
N SER A 97 -7.45 -12.59 7.41
CA SER A 97 -6.85 -11.27 7.20
C SER A 97 -7.11 -10.35 8.37
N LYS A 98 -6.09 -9.61 8.79
CA LYS A 98 -6.23 -8.49 9.73
C LYS A 98 -5.80 -7.20 9.07
N ARG A 99 -6.57 -6.13 9.31
CA ARG A 99 -6.23 -4.79 8.87
C ARG A 99 -5.10 -4.22 9.74
N VAL A 100 -4.22 -3.43 9.12
CA VAL A 100 -3.21 -2.64 9.85
C VAL A 100 -3.74 -1.24 10.08
N ASP A 101 -3.67 -0.76 11.33
CA ASP A 101 -4.01 0.62 11.68
C ASP A 101 -2.85 1.55 11.27
N ALA A 102 -2.91 2.05 10.05
CA ALA A 102 -1.98 3.05 9.53
C ALA A 102 -2.41 4.50 9.85
N GLY A 103 -3.31 4.69 10.82
CA GLY A 103 -3.84 5.98 11.24
C GLY A 103 -5.26 6.26 10.72
N LYS A 104 -5.88 7.29 11.32
CA LYS A 104 -7.30 7.61 11.11
C LYS A 104 -7.58 8.46 9.85
N LYS A 105 -6.57 9.12 9.31
CA LYS A 105 -6.74 9.97 8.12
C LYS A 105 -6.94 9.08 6.90
N LYS A 106 -8.01 9.33 6.14
CA LYS A 106 -8.31 8.61 4.90
C LYS A 106 -7.66 9.26 3.68
N ASP A 107 -7.44 10.58 3.73
CA ASP A 107 -6.78 11.35 2.68
C ASP A 107 -5.26 11.39 2.94
N GLN A 108 -4.65 10.24 2.70
CA GLN A 108 -3.21 9.99 2.85
C GLN A 108 -2.77 8.96 1.81
N TYR A 109 -1.47 8.87 1.58
CA TYR A 109 -0.90 7.82 0.74
C TYR A 109 -0.17 6.78 1.60
N ILE A 110 -0.09 5.56 1.09
CA ILE A 110 0.75 4.48 1.61
C ILE A 110 1.65 4.03 0.46
N PRO A 111 2.69 4.81 0.11
CA PRO A 111 3.47 4.57 -1.10
C PRO A 111 4.26 3.26 -1.10
N ARG A 112 4.64 2.75 0.09
CA ARG A 112 5.36 1.48 0.21
C ARG A 112 4.96 0.72 1.46
N ILE A 113 4.97 -0.62 1.35
CA ILE A 113 4.99 -1.54 2.49
C ILE A 113 6.17 -2.50 2.32
N LYS A 114 6.85 -2.84 3.40
CA LYS A 114 8.05 -3.68 3.34
C LYS A 114 8.17 -4.54 4.59
N TRP A 115 8.29 -5.84 4.40
CA TRP A 115 8.66 -6.72 5.51
C TRP A 115 10.07 -6.39 6.01
N THR A 116 10.24 -6.40 7.32
CA THR A 116 11.58 -6.32 7.90
C THR A 116 12.29 -7.67 7.77
N LYS A 117 13.50 -7.81 8.31
CA LYS A 117 14.16 -9.12 8.41
C LYS A 117 13.53 -10.00 9.50
N ASN A 118 12.76 -9.41 10.41
CA ASN A 118 11.94 -10.14 11.37
C ASN A 118 10.59 -10.48 10.70
N ASN A 119 10.24 -11.77 10.69
CA ASN A 119 8.99 -12.28 10.09
C ASN A 119 7.72 -11.70 10.72
N ASP A 120 7.80 -11.22 11.95
CA ASP A 120 6.67 -10.68 12.69
C ASP A 120 6.55 -9.14 12.59
N LYS A 121 7.37 -8.48 11.77
CA LYS A 121 7.35 -7.02 11.65
C LYS A 121 7.20 -6.56 10.21
N LEU A 122 6.12 -5.80 9.96
CA LEU A 122 5.84 -5.13 8.69
C LEU A 122 6.01 -3.63 8.85
N CYS A 123 6.83 -3.02 7.99
CA CYS A 123 6.94 -1.57 7.86
C CYS A 123 5.94 -1.04 6.84
N ILE A 124 5.34 0.11 7.15
CA ILE A 124 4.42 0.85 6.30
C ILE A 124 4.96 2.26 6.18
N MET A 125 5.15 2.75 4.98
CA MET A 125 5.41 4.16 4.72
C MET A 125 4.08 4.87 4.51
N ARG A 126 3.82 5.91 5.30
CA ARG A 126 2.61 6.72 5.22
C ARG A 126 2.97 8.15 4.90
N MET A 127 2.39 8.69 3.85
CA MET A 127 2.64 10.04 3.38
C MET A 127 1.36 10.89 3.47
N ASN A 128 1.51 12.16 3.86
CA ASN A 128 0.38 13.08 3.84
C ASN A 128 0.03 13.52 2.40
N ARG A 129 -1.17 14.09 2.22
CA ARG A 129 -1.67 14.52 0.90
C ARG A 129 -0.76 15.55 0.22
N GLN A 130 -0.12 16.43 0.98
CA GLN A 130 0.80 17.45 0.47
C GLN A 130 2.17 16.88 0.07
N GLN A 131 2.42 15.59 0.36
CA GLN A 131 3.65 14.88 0.04
C GLN A 131 4.93 15.54 0.61
N ASN A 132 4.80 16.14 1.79
CA ASN A 132 5.92 16.79 2.49
C ASN A 132 6.17 16.23 3.89
N GLN A 133 5.45 15.17 4.26
CA GLN A 133 5.71 14.37 5.46
C GLN A 133 5.55 12.89 5.14
N LEU A 134 6.60 12.12 5.39
CA LEU A 134 6.65 10.67 5.26
C LEU A 134 6.92 10.04 6.61
N ASP A 135 5.96 9.31 7.15
CA ASP A 135 6.07 8.55 8.38
C ASP A 135 6.37 7.08 8.06
N PHE A 136 7.31 6.50 8.79
CA PHE A 136 7.64 5.08 8.76
C PHE A 136 7.05 4.44 10.01
N LEU A 137 6.09 3.54 9.80
CA LEU A 137 5.41 2.84 10.87
C LEU A 137 5.82 1.37 10.86
N VAL A 138 5.84 0.75 12.03
CA VAL A 138 6.03 -0.69 12.14
C VAL A 138 4.88 -1.31 12.92
N THR A 139 4.33 -2.41 12.40
CA THR A 139 3.40 -3.26 13.14
C THR A 139 4.09 -4.54 13.59
N ASP A 140 3.81 -4.98 14.82
CA ASP A 140 4.33 -6.22 15.39
C ASP A 140 3.21 -7.27 15.44
N LEU A 141 3.38 -8.32 14.64
CA LEU A 141 2.43 -9.41 14.46
C LEU A 141 2.59 -10.52 15.51
N SER A 142 3.66 -10.49 16.33
CA SER A 142 3.87 -11.43 17.42
C SER A 142 2.91 -11.22 18.57
N THR A 143 2.33 -10.02 18.69
CA THR A 143 1.38 -9.67 19.74
C THR A 143 -0.04 -10.01 19.32
N SER A 144 -0.81 -10.64 20.23
CA SER A 144 -2.21 -10.94 19.99
C SER A 144 -3.03 -9.64 20.00
N GLN A 145 -3.51 -9.24 18.81
CA GLN A 145 -4.36 -8.07 18.65
C GLN A 145 -5.69 -8.52 18.03
N PRO A 146 -6.82 -8.33 18.72
CA PRO A 146 -8.06 -9.01 18.35
C PRO A 146 -8.72 -8.48 17.07
N PHE A 147 -8.59 -7.19 16.74
CA PHE A 147 -9.33 -6.57 15.62
C PHE A 147 -8.43 -5.97 14.55
N GLU A 148 -7.54 -5.06 14.92
CA GLU A 148 -6.62 -4.39 14.00
C GLU A 148 -5.18 -4.53 14.52
N LEU A 149 -4.23 -4.59 13.59
CA LEU A 149 -2.81 -4.61 13.90
C LEU A 149 -2.34 -3.18 14.09
N LYS A 150 -1.99 -2.80 15.32
CA LYS A 150 -1.47 -1.48 15.62
C LYS A 150 -0.11 -1.26 14.94
N ALA A 151 0.09 -0.10 14.34
CA ALA A 151 1.36 0.32 13.79
C ALA A 151 1.82 1.62 14.46
N ASP A 152 3.06 1.62 14.97
CA ASP A 152 3.64 2.76 15.66
C ASP A 152 4.71 3.42 14.78
N VAL A 153 4.72 4.76 14.76
CA VAL A 153 5.72 5.54 14.02
C VAL A 153 7.07 5.41 14.71
N PHE A 154 8.10 5.01 13.97
CA PHE A 154 9.47 4.93 14.48
C PHE A 154 10.43 5.93 13.83
N PHE A 155 10.07 6.47 12.66
CA PHE A 155 10.85 7.49 11.96
C PHE A 155 9.91 8.38 11.17
N THR A 156 10.26 9.68 11.04
CA THR A 156 9.52 10.64 10.22
C THR A 156 10.51 11.50 9.45
N GLU A 157 10.26 11.64 8.16
CA GLU A 157 10.93 12.59 7.29
C GLU A 157 9.98 13.73 6.91
N LYS A 158 10.51 14.96 6.87
CA LYS A 158 9.76 16.16 6.51
C LYS A 158 10.58 17.05 5.60
N SER A 159 9.87 17.74 4.72
CA SER A 159 10.42 18.79 3.85
C SER A 159 9.50 20.00 3.89
N ASP A 160 10.05 21.18 3.68
CA ASP A 160 9.24 22.40 3.50
C ASP A 160 8.60 22.46 2.10
N THR A 161 9.05 21.61 1.19
CA THR A 161 8.57 21.55 -0.19
C THR A 161 7.94 20.19 -0.49
N TYR A 162 8.73 19.22 -0.91
CA TYR A 162 8.30 17.95 -1.43
C TYR A 162 9.26 16.82 -0.96
N LEU A 163 8.75 15.62 -0.76
CA LEU A 163 9.52 14.41 -0.49
C LEU A 163 9.32 13.43 -1.63
N GLU A 164 10.41 12.99 -2.23
CA GLU A 164 10.40 11.89 -3.17
C GLU A 164 10.41 10.55 -2.44
N VAL A 165 9.60 9.60 -2.91
CA VAL A 165 9.53 8.26 -2.33
C VAL A 165 10.40 7.31 -3.13
N GLY A 166 11.51 6.90 -2.54
CA GLY A 166 12.39 5.85 -3.08
C GLY A 166 12.07 4.45 -2.54
N ASP A 167 12.83 3.48 -3.04
CA ASP A 167 12.83 2.08 -2.58
C ASP A 167 14.01 1.78 -1.63
N ASP A 168 14.66 2.82 -1.13
CA ASP A 168 15.96 2.79 -0.47
C ASP A 168 15.94 2.23 0.96
N LEU A 169 14.74 2.12 1.58
CA LEU A 169 14.63 1.55 2.91
C LEU A 169 15.15 0.12 2.93
N THR A 170 16.19 -0.13 3.70
CA THR A 170 16.78 -1.47 3.88
C THR A 170 16.88 -1.81 5.35
N PHE A 171 16.22 -2.90 5.76
CA PHE A 171 16.36 -3.45 7.12
C PHE A 171 17.59 -4.36 7.20
N LEU A 172 18.40 -4.18 8.24
CA LEU A 172 19.60 -4.96 8.47
C LEU A 172 19.27 -6.33 9.10
N ALA A 173 20.26 -7.23 9.09
CA ALA A 173 20.08 -8.59 9.58
C ALA A 173 19.81 -8.70 11.08
N ASP A 174 20.12 -7.65 11.86
CA ASP A 174 19.82 -7.58 13.30
C ASP A 174 18.31 -7.46 13.61
N GLY A 175 17.48 -7.21 12.59
CA GLY A 175 16.04 -7.09 12.70
C GLY A 175 15.53 -5.83 13.40
N SER A 176 16.42 -4.89 13.76
CA SER A 176 16.12 -3.66 14.48
C SER A 176 16.65 -2.40 13.80
N SER A 177 17.77 -2.50 13.11
CA SER A 177 18.40 -1.39 12.40
C SER A 177 17.93 -1.30 10.95
N PHE A 178 17.94 -0.09 10.41
CA PHE A 178 17.60 0.17 9.01
C PHE A 178 18.49 1.27 8.42
N ILE A 179 18.56 1.29 7.10
CA ILE A 179 19.20 2.34 6.30
C ILE A 179 18.12 2.92 5.40
N VAL A 180 18.08 4.23 5.31
CA VAL A 180 17.22 4.98 4.39
C VAL A 180 18.02 6.15 3.82
N LEU A 181 17.84 6.45 2.55
CA LEU A 181 18.34 7.70 1.97
C LEU A 181 17.42 8.84 2.37
N SER A 182 18.00 9.97 2.74
CA SER A 182 17.28 11.16 3.17
C SER A 182 17.84 12.38 2.46
N GLN A 183 16.95 13.25 2.01
CA GLN A 183 17.31 14.51 1.33
C GLN A 183 17.25 15.71 2.27
N ARG A 184 17.11 15.51 3.59
CA ARG A 184 16.90 16.59 4.58
C ARG A 184 18.01 17.62 4.66
N ASP A 185 19.23 17.25 4.29
CA ASP A 185 20.41 18.11 4.31
C ASP A 185 20.87 18.51 2.88
N GLY A 186 20.02 18.28 1.88
CA GLY A 186 20.32 18.45 0.47
C GLY A 186 20.82 17.15 -0.19
N PHE A 187 21.34 17.29 -1.41
CA PHE A 187 21.87 16.20 -2.23
C PHE A 187 23.39 16.03 -2.03
#